data_78ae681345baad783d1abf37fd7fce67
#
_entry.id   78ae681345baad783d1abf37fd7fce67
#
_cell.length_a   1.000
_cell.length_b   1.000
_cell.length_c   1.000
_cell.angle_alpha   90.00
_cell.angle_beta   90.00
_cell.angle_gamma   90.00
#
_symmetry.space_group_name_H-M   'P 1'
#
loop_
_entity.id
_entity.type
_entity.pdbx_description
1 polymer ?
#
loop_
_entity_poly.entity_id
_entity_poly.type
_entity_poly.pdbx_seq_one_letter_code
_entity_poly.pdbx_strand_id
1 'polypeptide(L)'
;PDDEHVRRDRGAVRAADARITNSEGANVSQSQSIGVYANSHGFLGAECGTSHGLSLSLIAGEGEAMQRDYWYDGHCHPDALASPETVGQRAAARTVARLSPRAVPTGSFPVLYSAEVARSLIGHLLGAVSGGALYRRAAFLLDHLGQPVLPRGVHLIERPHLLRGHRSAAFDAEGVATVESALVDDGVLVRYLLGSYSARKLGMESTANAGGVHTLEIST
;
A
#
# COMPACT_ATOMS: atom_id res chain seq x y z
N PRO A 1 11.63 -12.09 23.02
CA PRO A 1 11.44 -12.66 21.65
C PRO A 1 11.99 -11.72 20.58
N ASP A 2 11.83 -10.38 20.76
CA ASP A 2 12.15 -9.39 19.72
C ASP A 2 13.65 -9.22 19.46
N ASP A 3 14.48 -9.33 20.49
CA ASP A 3 15.94 -9.17 20.40
C ASP A 3 16.63 -10.31 19.62
N GLU A 4 16.08 -11.49 19.64
CA GLU A 4 16.67 -12.68 18.98
C GLU A 4 16.43 -12.64 17.46
N HIS A 5 15.29 -12.17 16.99
CA HIS A 5 15.03 -11.95 15.57
C HIS A 5 15.92 -10.87 14.98
N VAL A 6 16.09 -9.74 15.67
CA VAL A 6 16.98 -8.65 15.28
C VAL A 6 18.45 -9.10 15.18
N ARG A 7 18.91 -9.98 16.08
CA ARG A 7 20.29 -10.53 16.03
C ARG A 7 20.50 -11.52 14.91
N ARG A 8 19.50 -12.38 14.61
CA ARG A 8 19.55 -13.33 13.49
C ARG A 8 19.61 -12.60 12.15
N ASP A 9 18.85 -11.53 11.97
CA ASP A 9 18.89 -10.71 10.76
C ASP A 9 20.28 -10.12 10.49
N ARG A 10 20.94 -9.57 11.52
CA ARG A 10 22.29 -8.99 11.38
C ARG A 10 23.35 -10.05 11.05
N GLY A 11 23.23 -11.24 11.59
CA GLY A 11 24.17 -12.34 11.36
C GLY A 11 24.04 -12.94 9.96
N ALA A 12 22.83 -13.24 9.54
CA ALA A 12 22.54 -13.82 8.22
C ALA A 12 22.92 -12.88 7.08
N VAL A 13 22.77 -11.57 7.26
CA VAL A 13 23.05 -10.57 6.23
C VAL A 13 24.53 -10.33 5.99
N ARG A 14 25.35 -10.29 7.06
CA ARG A 14 26.82 -10.17 6.90
C ARG A 14 27.44 -11.40 6.25
N ALA A 15 26.81 -12.57 6.42
CA ALA A 15 27.25 -13.80 5.75
C ALA A 15 26.82 -13.89 4.28
N ALA A 16 25.83 -13.09 3.86
CA ALA A 16 25.25 -13.17 2.52
C ALA A 16 26.10 -12.45 1.44
N ASP A 17 26.70 -11.31 1.77
CA ASP A 17 27.53 -10.54 0.81
C ASP A 17 28.55 -9.66 1.53
N ALA A 18 29.84 -9.86 1.20
CA ALA A 18 30.94 -9.10 1.81
C ALA A 18 30.93 -7.58 1.49
N ARG A 19 30.14 -7.15 0.52
CA ARG A 19 29.95 -5.73 0.16
C ARG A 19 29.01 -5.01 1.12
N ILE A 20 28.25 -5.73 1.94
CA ILE A 20 27.42 -5.15 3.01
C ILE A 20 28.36 -4.80 4.18
N THR A 21 28.55 -3.51 4.40
CA THR A 21 29.50 -2.99 5.39
C THR A 21 28.83 -2.63 6.72
N ASN A 22 27.53 -2.27 6.68
CA ASN A 22 26.81 -1.87 7.89
C ASN A 22 25.30 -2.09 7.77
N SER A 23 24.59 -1.87 8.88
CA SER A 23 23.14 -1.87 8.99
C SER A 23 22.66 -0.64 9.77
N GLU A 24 21.62 0.01 9.29
CA GLU A 24 20.92 1.08 10.05
C GLU A 24 19.96 0.50 11.10
N GLY A 25 19.71 -0.80 11.06
CA GLY A 25 18.91 -1.51 12.05
C GLY A 25 17.79 -2.32 11.42
N ALA A 26 17.30 -3.27 12.22
CA ALA A 26 16.07 -4.01 11.95
C ALA A 26 14.96 -3.49 12.87
N ASN A 27 13.73 -3.53 12.39
CA ASN A 27 12.54 -3.19 13.17
C ASN A 27 11.53 -4.32 13.08
N VAL A 28 10.99 -4.70 14.23
CA VAL A 28 9.83 -5.59 14.36
C VAL A 28 8.71 -4.79 15.00
N SER A 29 7.54 -4.83 14.42
CA SER A 29 6.38 -4.12 14.92
C SER A 29 5.17 -5.06 15.04
N GLN A 30 4.40 -4.84 16.10
CA GLN A 30 3.11 -5.49 16.29
C GLN A 30 2.13 -4.45 16.82
N SER A 31 0.92 -4.46 16.28
CA SER A 31 -0.17 -3.66 16.83
C SER A 31 -1.46 -4.46 16.86
N GLN A 32 -2.28 -4.15 17.86
CA GLN A 32 -3.66 -4.62 17.96
C GLN A 32 -4.54 -3.39 18.24
N SER A 33 -5.64 -3.28 17.53
CA SER A 33 -6.57 -2.17 17.67
C SER A 33 -8.01 -2.67 17.78
N ILE A 34 -8.81 -1.93 18.56
CA ILE A 34 -10.26 -2.06 18.60
C ILE A 34 -10.80 -0.66 18.36
N GLY A 35 -11.61 -0.51 17.31
CA GLY A 35 -12.34 0.71 17.00
C GLY A 35 -13.84 0.51 17.26
N VAL A 36 -14.49 1.50 17.82
CA VAL A 36 -15.94 1.53 17.98
C VAL A 36 -16.47 2.82 17.38
N TYR A 37 -17.46 2.71 16.52
CA TYR A 37 -18.14 3.86 15.94
C TYR A 37 -19.64 3.80 16.28
N ALA A 38 -20.18 4.93 16.69
CA ALA A 38 -21.61 5.11 16.91
C ALA A 38 -22.06 6.46 16.39
N ASN A 39 -23.32 6.56 15.95
CA ASN A 39 -23.91 7.81 15.49
C ASN A 39 -25.34 8.02 16.01
N SER A 40 -25.87 9.24 15.83
CA SER A 40 -27.23 9.62 16.27
C SER A 40 -28.35 8.94 15.49
N HIS A 41 -28.05 8.23 14.39
CA HIS A 41 -29.02 7.43 13.63
C HIS A 41 -29.21 6.02 14.19
N GLY A 42 -28.57 5.70 15.32
CA GLY A 42 -28.69 4.41 15.99
C GLY A 42 -27.72 3.35 15.53
N PHE A 43 -26.75 3.69 14.68
CA PHE A 43 -25.69 2.76 14.30
C PHE A 43 -24.66 2.64 15.43
N LEU A 44 -24.29 1.41 15.74
CA LEU A 44 -23.16 1.04 16.61
C LEU A 44 -22.42 -0.11 15.96
N GLY A 45 -21.15 0.10 15.65
CA GLY A 45 -20.28 -0.92 15.07
C GLY A 45 -18.93 -0.98 15.77
N ALA A 46 -18.32 -2.16 15.80
CA ALA A 46 -16.99 -2.36 16.33
C ALA A 46 -16.13 -3.14 15.33
N GLU A 47 -14.87 -2.79 15.23
CA GLU A 47 -13.88 -3.46 14.39
C GLU A 47 -12.63 -3.76 15.21
N CYS A 48 -12.02 -4.92 14.93
CA CYS A 48 -10.75 -5.32 15.52
C CYS A 48 -9.73 -5.48 14.39
N GLY A 49 -8.51 -5.02 14.63
CA GLY A 49 -7.42 -5.15 13.69
C GLY A 49 -6.13 -5.59 14.36
N THR A 50 -5.34 -6.37 13.66
CA THR A 50 -3.96 -6.71 14.03
C THR A 50 -3.04 -6.37 12.87
N SER A 51 -1.80 -5.98 13.18
CA SER A 51 -0.77 -5.72 12.19
C SER A 51 0.58 -6.18 12.73
N HIS A 52 1.35 -6.84 11.90
CA HIS A 52 2.70 -7.30 12.18
C HIS A 52 3.61 -6.83 11.06
N GLY A 53 4.80 -6.38 11.38
CA GLY A 53 5.76 -5.90 10.41
C GLY A 53 7.18 -6.25 10.77
N LEU A 54 7.99 -6.50 9.75
CA LEU A 54 9.42 -6.73 9.84
C LEU A 54 10.11 -5.89 8.76
N SER A 55 11.18 -5.19 9.11
CA SER A 55 11.97 -4.43 8.16
C SER A 55 13.44 -4.43 8.51
N LEU A 56 14.31 -4.29 7.50
CA LEU A 56 15.76 -4.21 7.66
C LEU A 56 16.31 -3.20 6.66
N SER A 57 17.16 -2.27 7.14
CA SER A 57 17.92 -1.33 6.33
C SER A 57 19.40 -1.65 6.38
N LEU A 58 20.05 -1.66 5.21
CA LEU A 58 21.44 -2.05 5.04
C LEU A 58 22.24 -0.98 4.30
N ILE A 59 23.56 -1.01 4.55
CA ILE A 59 24.53 -0.16 3.89
C ILE A 59 25.57 -1.05 3.21
N ALA A 60 25.88 -0.75 1.95
CA ALA A 60 26.93 -1.40 1.17
C ALA A 60 27.94 -0.36 0.66
N GLY A 61 29.19 -0.78 0.47
CA GLY A 61 30.29 0.10 0.04
C GLY A 61 30.84 0.96 1.16
N GLU A 62 31.82 1.79 0.82
CA GLU A 62 32.55 2.66 1.76
C GLU A 62 32.68 4.09 1.20
N GLY A 63 32.87 5.07 2.09
CA GLY A 63 33.10 6.48 1.73
C GLY A 63 31.97 7.05 0.87
N GLU A 64 32.33 7.77 -0.20
CA GLU A 64 31.37 8.38 -1.11
C GLU A 64 30.61 7.37 -1.99
N ALA A 65 31.10 6.13 -2.08
CA ALA A 65 30.46 5.05 -2.82
C ALA A 65 29.40 4.31 -2.00
N MET A 66 29.18 4.68 -0.75
CA MET A 66 28.16 4.05 0.08
C MET A 66 26.79 4.16 -0.54
N GLN A 67 26.07 3.06 -0.52
CA GLN A 67 24.67 2.97 -0.92
C GLN A 67 23.86 2.32 0.19
N ARG A 68 22.59 2.70 0.31
CA ARG A 68 21.66 2.08 1.25
C ARG A 68 20.36 1.71 0.55
N ASP A 69 19.77 0.63 1.00
CA ASP A 69 18.41 0.25 0.67
C ASP A 69 17.84 -0.59 1.81
N TYR A 70 16.59 -0.94 1.70
CA TYR A 70 15.86 -1.69 2.70
C TYR A 70 14.91 -2.69 2.05
N TRP A 71 14.46 -3.62 2.87
CA TRP A 71 13.29 -4.44 2.57
C TRP A 71 12.40 -4.56 3.80
N TYR A 72 11.15 -4.83 3.57
CA TYR A 72 10.16 -5.01 4.62
C TYR A 72 9.08 -6.01 4.18
N ASP A 73 8.38 -6.56 5.16
CA ASP A 73 7.14 -7.28 4.98
C ASP A 73 6.15 -6.91 6.08
N GLY A 74 4.86 -7.02 5.78
CA GLY A 74 3.80 -6.65 6.72
C GLY A 74 2.51 -7.39 6.44
N HIS A 75 1.92 -7.98 7.49
CA HIS A 75 0.67 -8.73 7.41
C HIS A 75 -0.18 -8.52 8.66
N CYS A 76 -1.49 -8.76 8.55
CA CYS A 76 -2.38 -8.77 9.70
C CYS A 76 -2.28 -10.06 10.53
N HIS A 77 -1.59 -11.09 10.07
CA HIS A 77 -1.35 -12.34 10.82
C HIS A 77 0.15 -12.68 10.80
N PRO A 78 0.77 -13.03 11.95
CA PRO A 78 2.21 -13.25 12.02
C PRO A 78 2.70 -14.41 11.15
N ASP A 79 1.91 -15.47 10.99
CA ASP A 79 2.30 -16.63 10.18
C ASP A 79 2.37 -16.33 8.68
N ALA A 80 1.83 -15.18 8.24
CA ALA A 80 1.89 -14.74 6.86
C ALA A 80 3.13 -13.88 6.55
N LEU A 81 3.89 -13.46 7.58
CA LEU A 81 5.13 -12.73 7.39
C LEU A 81 6.20 -13.60 6.72
N ALA A 82 6.95 -13.00 5.82
CA ALA A 82 8.18 -13.58 5.33
C ALA A 82 9.16 -13.83 6.50
N SER A 83 10.00 -14.87 6.37
CA SER A 83 11.01 -15.12 7.40
C SER A 83 12.01 -13.96 7.48
N PRO A 84 12.62 -13.70 8.66
CA PRO A 84 13.69 -12.71 8.80
C PRO A 84 14.81 -12.89 7.79
N GLU A 85 15.18 -14.13 7.50
CA GLU A 85 16.21 -14.47 6.53
C GLU A 85 15.82 -14.01 5.11
N THR A 86 14.56 -14.18 4.73
CA THR A 86 14.03 -13.72 3.42
C THR A 86 14.08 -12.21 3.31
N VAL A 87 13.67 -11.49 4.37
CA VAL A 87 13.72 -10.03 4.42
C VAL A 87 15.17 -9.56 4.35
N GLY A 88 16.08 -10.21 5.10
CA GLY A 88 17.51 -9.92 5.11
C GLY A 88 18.17 -10.11 3.75
N GLN A 89 17.91 -11.24 3.09
CA GLN A 89 18.45 -11.54 1.76
C GLN A 89 17.97 -10.53 0.70
N ARG A 90 16.69 -10.17 0.73
CA ARG A 90 16.13 -9.16 -0.19
C ARG A 90 16.71 -7.78 0.06
N ALA A 91 16.82 -7.35 1.32
CA ALA A 91 17.45 -6.08 1.68
C ALA A 91 18.91 -6.04 1.19
N ALA A 92 19.69 -7.12 1.38
CA ALA A 92 21.07 -7.23 0.93
C ALA A 92 21.18 -7.16 -0.61
N ALA A 93 20.38 -7.93 -1.33
CA ALA A 93 20.39 -7.94 -2.79
C ALA A 93 20.06 -6.56 -3.37
N ARG A 94 19.06 -5.87 -2.81
CA ARG A 94 18.68 -4.51 -3.23
C ARG A 94 19.79 -3.50 -2.95
N THR A 95 20.38 -3.55 -1.76
CA THR A 95 21.44 -2.61 -1.36
C THR A 95 22.67 -2.76 -2.26
N VAL A 96 23.09 -4.00 -2.51
CA VAL A 96 24.20 -4.32 -3.40
C VAL A 96 23.94 -3.90 -4.84
N ALA A 97 22.72 -4.07 -5.33
CA ALA A 97 22.32 -3.67 -6.68
C ALA A 97 22.45 -2.15 -6.92
N ARG A 98 22.49 -1.34 -5.87
CA ARG A 98 22.68 0.12 -5.96
C ARG A 98 24.15 0.55 -6.07
N LEU A 99 25.10 -0.35 -5.85
CA LEU A 99 26.52 -0.04 -5.96
C LEU A 99 26.90 0.30 -7.41
N SER A 100 27.89 1.20 -7.53
CA SER A 100 28.42 1.66 -8.82
C SER A 100 27.33 2.21 -9.77
N PRO A 101 26.54 3.21 -9.32
CA PRO A 101 25.50 3.79 -10.15
C PRO A 101 26.06 4.41 -11.41
N ARG A 102 25.31 4.33 -12.51
CA ARG A 102 25.70 4.94 -13.78
C ARG A 102 24.71 6.03 -14.15
N ALA A 103 25.22 7.16 -14.64
CA ALA A 103 24.39 8.16 -15.26
C ALA A 103 23.80 7.63 -16.56
N VAL A 104 22.53 7.86 -16.79
CA VAL A 104 21.86 7.61 -18.07
C VAL A 104 21.60 8.94 -18.77
N PRO A 105 21.69 9.01 -20.11
CA PRO A 105 21.41 10.24 -20.84
C PRO A 105 19.94 10.65 -20.70
N THR A 106 19.64 11.93 -20.84
CA THR A 106 18.26 12.40 -20.94
C THR A 106 17.62 11.83 -22.21
N GLY A 107 16.45 11.24 -22.08
CA GLY A 107 15.76 10.62 -23.21
C GLY A 107 14.40 10.07 -22.82
N SER A 108 13.72 9.46 -23.78
CA SER A 108 12.47 8.73 -23.57
C SER A 108 12.78 7.25 -23.50
N PHE A 109 12.38 6.60 -22.42
CA PHE A 109 12.67 5.20 -22.17
C PHE A 109 11.40 4.46 -21.76
N PRO A 110 11.24 3.18 -22.14
CA PRO A 110 10.24 2.33 -21.52
C PRO A 110 10.61 2.12 -20.03
N VAL A 111 9.64 2.22 -19.14
CA VAL A 111 9.85 2.10 -17.69
C VAL A 111 9.04 0.92 -17.15
N LEU A 112 9.72 -0.01 -16.49
CA LEU A 112 9.09 -1.07 -15.70
C LEU A 112 9.08 -0.65 -14.23
N TYR A 113 7.89 -0.51 -13.68
CA TYR A 113 7.73 -0.24 -12.25
C TYR A 113 7.72 -1.56 -11.47
N SER A 114 8.56 -1.67 -10.44
CA SER A 114 8.44 -2.78 -9.48
C SER A 114 7.10 -2.69 -8.73
N ALA A 115 6.59 -3.81 -8.24
CA ALA A 115 5.27 -3.88 -7.60
C ALA A 115 5.15 -2.87 -6.44
N GLU A 116 6.22 -2.69 -5.64
CA GLU A 116 6.23 -1.77 -4.50
C GLU A 116 6.06 -0.30 -4.93
N VAL A 117 6.58 0.05 -6.10
CA VAL A 117 6.49 1.41 -6.64
C VAL A 117 5.24 1.58 -7.50
N ALA A 118 4.84 0.55 -8.26
CA ALA A 118 3.66 0.58 -9.12
C ALA A 118 2.37 0.95 -8.35
N ARG A 119 2.24 0.49 -7.10
CA ARG A 119 1.12 0.87 -6.24
C ARG A 119 0.97 2.39 -6.03
N SER A 120 2.06 3.16 -6.18
CA SER A 120 1.98 4.63 -6.08
C SER A 120 1.21 5.24 -7.25
N LEU A 121 1.31 4.66 -8.44
CA LEU A 121 0.51 5.07 -9.61
C LEU A 121 -0.98 4.89 -9.33
N ILE A 122 -1.35 3.75 -8.75
CA ILE A 122 -2.73 3.50 -8.31
C ILE A 122 -3.13 4.50 -7.22
N GLY A 123 -2.23 4.83 -6.29
CA GLY A 123 -2.46 5.86 -5.26
C GLY A 123 -2.81 7.23 -5.87
N HIS A 124 -2.17 7.64 -6.95
CA HIS A 124 -2.51 8.87 -7.67
C HIS A 124 -3.90 8.79 -8.33
N LEU A 125 -4.24 7.65 -8.94
CA LEU A 125 -5.58 7.42 -9.47
C LEU A 125 -6.63 7.53 -8.37
N LEU A 126 -6.43 6.84 -7.23
CA LEU A 126 -7.35 6.90 -6.07
C LEU A 126 -7.52 8.33 -5.55
N GLY A 127 -6.43 9.11 -5.49
CA GLY A 127 -6.48 10.53 -5.14
C GLY A 127 -7.34 11.34 -6.11
N ALA A 128 -7.20 11.11 -7.42
CA ALA A 128 -7.93 11.84 -8.45
C ALA A 128 -9.43 11.47 -8.51
N VAL A 129 -9.83 10.28 -8.06
CA VAL A 129 -11.23 9.85 -8.00
C VAL A 129 -11.84 10.01 -6.60
N SER A 130 -11.12 10.61 -5.66
CA SER A 130 -11.62 10.84 -4.31
C SER A 130 -12.65 11.98 -4.28
N GLY A 131 -13.73 11.80 -3.54
CA GLY A 131 -14.81 12.77 -3.44
C GLY A 131 -14.35 14.16 -3.02
N GLY A 132 -13.34 14.23 -2.13
CA GLY A 132 -12.74 15.49 -1.69
C GLY A 132 -12.05 16.27 -2.81
N ALA A 133 -11.35 15.61 -3.72
CA ALA A 133 -10.73 16.24 -4.89
C ALA A 133 -11.78 16.62 -5.93
N LEU A 134 -12.77 15.77 -6.16
CA LEU A 134 -13.80 15.97 -7.18
C LEU A 134 -14.69 17.19 -6.88
N TYR A 135 -15.32 17.29 -5.70
CA TYR A 135 -16.23 18.39 -5.41
C TYR A 135 -15.52 19.76 -5.34
N ARG A 136 -14.22 19.77 -5.02
CA ARG A 136 -13.39 20.97 -5.09
C ARG A 136 -12.88 21.30 -6.49
N ARG A 137 -13.19 20.46 -7.49
CA ARG A 137 -12.68 20.55 -8.86
C ARG A 137 -11.14 20.56 -8.93
N ALA A 138 -10.50 19.85 -8.02
CA ALA A 138 -9.05 19.73 -7.91
C ALA A 138 -8.53 18.37 -8.46
N ALA A 139 -9.32 17.71 -9.32
CA ALA A 139 -8.98 16.43 -9.91
C ALA A 139 -9.19 16.44 -11.43
N PHE A 140 -8.23 15.86 -12.15
CA PHE A 140 -8.30 15.76 -13.60
C PHE A 140 -9.28 14.68 -14.10
N LEU A 141 -9.78 13.80 -13.21
CA LEU A 141 -10.77 12.77 -13.51
C LEU A 141 -12.21 13.18 -13.15
N LEU A 142 -12.46 14.47 -12.90
CA LEU A 142 -13.82 14.98 -12.82
C LEU A 142 -14.53 14.70 -14.17
N ASP A 143 -15.78 14.22 -14.10
CA ASP A 143 -16.60 13.87 -15.27
C ASP A 143 -16.04 12.73 -16.15
N HIS A 144 -15.22 11.85 -15.58
CA HIS A 144 -14.65 10.69 -16.30
C HIS A 144 -15.35 9.35 -16.01
N LEU A 145 -16.50 9.34 -15.34
CA LEU A 145 -17.28 8.10 -15.22
C LEU A 145 -17.66 7.57 -16.61
N GLY A 146 -17.46 6.26 -16.80
CA GLY A 146 -17.67 5.60 -18.08
C GLY A 146 -16.58 5.85 -19.13
N GLN A 147 -15.49 6.52 -18.77
CA GLN A 147 -14.36 6.77 -19.66
C GLN A 147 -13.17 5.85 -19.32
N PRO A 148 -12.35 5.48 -20.34
CA PRO A 148 -11.14 4.71 -20.12
C PRO A 148 -10.10 5.56 -19.36
N VAL A 149 -9.56 4.99 -18.27
CA VAL A 149 -8.52 5.60 -17.43
C VAL A 149 -7.29 4.71 -17.29
N LEU A 150 -7.43 3.44 -17.62
CA LEU A 150 -6.37 2.43 -17.65
C LEU A 150 -6.46 1.62 -18.97
N PRO A 151 -5.43 0.85 -19.32
CA PRO A 151 -5.51 -0.08 -20.47
C PRO A 151 -6.65 -1.09 -20.32
N ARG A 152 -7.16 -1.58 -21.45
CA ARG A 152 -8.12 -2.70 -21.47
C ARG A 152 -7.52 -3.93 -20.76
N GLY A 153 -8.38 -4.72 -20.14
CA GLY A 153 -8.01 -5.89 -19.36
C GLY A 153 -7.63 -5.57 -17.92
N VAL A 154 -7.41 -4.28 -17.56
CA VAL A 154 -7.09 -3.90 -16.18
C VAL A 154 -8.37 -3.69 -15.37
N HIS A 155 -8.47 -4.41 -14.24
CA HIS A 155 -9.55 -4.29 -13.28
C HIS A 155 -9.02 -3.85 -11.92
N LEU A 156 -9.69 -2.91 -11.26
CA LEU A 156 -9.48 -2.53 -9.88
C LEU A 156 -10.74 -2.83 -9.10
N ILE A 157 -10.69 -3.81 -8.20
CA ILE A 157 -11.83 -4.28 -7.42
C ILE A 157 -11.55 -4.01 -5.95
N GLU A 158 -12.47 -3.31 -5.30
CA GLU A 158 -12.45 -3.10 -3.87
C GLU A 158 -13.12 -4.29 -3.18
N ARG A 159 -12.38 -4.96 -2.28
CA ARG A 159 -12.79 -6.15 -1.53
C ARG A 159 -12.75 -5.88 -0.02
N PRO A 160 -13.73 -5.17 0.52
CA PRO A 160 -13.72 -4.77 1.93
C PRO A 160 -13.87 -5.95 2.89
N HIS A 161 -14.33 -7.11 2.43
CA HIS A 161 -14.54 -8.29 3.27
C HIS A 161 -13.51 -9.40 3.04
N LEU A 162 -12.41 -9.09 2.35
CA LEU A 162 -11.34 -10.07 2.13
C LEU A 162 -10.75 -10.50 3.47
N LEU A 163 -10.80 -11.81 3.75
CA LEU A 163 -10.23 -12.35 4.98
C LEU A 163 -8.72 -12.05 5.03
N ARG A 164 -8.27 -11.48 6.15
CA ARG A 164 -6.88 -11.02 6.35
C ARG A 164 -6.44 -9.93 5.36
N GLY A 165 -7.36 -9.20 4.74
CA GLY A 165 -7.02 -8.01 3.96
C GLY A 165 -6.58 -6.87 4.88
N HIS A 166 -5.54 -6.14 4.48
CA HIS A 166 -4.96 -5.06 5.30
C HIS A 166 -5.92 -3.93 5.66
N ARG A 167 -6.94 -3.72 4.85
CA ARG A 167 -7.94 -2.67 5.01
C ARG A 167 -9.36 -3.20 4.88
N SER A 168 -9.57 -4.44 5.29
CA SER A 168 -10.92 -5.00 5.33
C SER A 168 -11.71 -4.39 6.48
N ALA A 169 -12.94 -3.98 6.21
CA ALA A 169 -13.84 -3.31 7.14
C ALA A 169 -15.29 -3.58 6.75
N ALA A 170 -16.16 -3.79 7.74
CA ALA A 170 -17.59 -4.02 7.50
C ALA A 170 -18.36 -2.73 7.21
N PHE A 171 -17.83 -1.59 7.62
CA PHE A 171 -18.40 -0.25 7.42
C PHE A 171 -17.29 0.78 7.24
N ASP A 172 -17.61 1.91 6.62
CA ASP A 172 -16.70 3.03 6.45
C ASP A 172 -16.66 3.95 7.70
N ALA A 173 -15.86 5.03 7.66
CA ALA A 173 -15.72 5.95 8.78
C ALA A 173 -17.02 6.72 9.15
N GLU A 174 -18.07 6.61 8.37
CA GLU A 174 -19.41 7.18 8.65
C GLU A 174 -20.44 6.11 9.04
N GLY A 175 -20.02 4.83 9.15
CA GLY A 175 -20.89 3.71 9.49
C GLY A 175 -21.73 3.18 8.31
N VAL A 176 -21.37 3.55 7.08
CA VAL A 176 -22.02 3.02 5.87
C VAL A 176 -21.44 1.64 5.57
N ALA A 177 -22.31 0.64 5.40
CA ALA A 177 -21.91 -0.73 5.09
C ALA A 177 -21.09 -0.80 3.80
N THR A 178 -19.96 -1.46 3.85
CA THR A 178 -19.09 -1.66 2.68
C THR A 178 -19.57 -2.82 1.82
N VAL A 179 -19.31 -2.72 0.53
CA VAL A 179 -19.65 -3.77 -0.44
C VAL A 179 -18.50 -3.98 -1.42
N GLU A 180 -18.33 -5.23 -1.88
CA GLU A 180 -17.39 -5.50 -2.97
C GLU A 180 -17.87 -4.82 -4.24
N SER A 181 -16.98 -4.07 -4.89
CA SER A 181 -17.35 -3.30 -6.09
C SER A 181 -16.12 -2.94 -6.93
N ALA A 182 -16.30 -2.88 -8.24
CA ALA A 182 -15.28 -2.40 -9.15
C ALA A 182 -15.16 -0.88 -9.05
N LEU A 183 -13.91 -0.39 -9.02
CA LEU A 183 -13.56 1.01 -9.24
C LEU A 183 -13.24 1.26 -10.71
N VAL A 184 -12.49 0.34 -11.31
CA VAL A 184 -12.20 0.29 -12.74
C VAL A 184 -12.54 -1.10 -13.25
N ASP A 185 -13.26 -1.17 -14.37
CA ASP A 185 -13.61 -2.42 -15.04
C ASP A 185 -13.19 -2.34 -16.51
N ASP A 186 -12.41 -3.31 -16.96
CA ASP A 186 -11.81 -3.34 -18.32
C ASP A 186 -11.16 -1.99 -18.71
N GLY A 187 -10.44 -1.37 -17.78
CA GLY A 187 -9.80 -0.07 -17.97
C GLY A 187 -10.72 1.14 -17.83
N VAL A 188 -12.03 0.96 -17.70
CA VAL A 188 -13.04 2.02 -17.64
C VAL A 188 -13.33 2.38 -16.18
N LEU A 189 -13.34 3.67 -15.84
CA LEU A 189 -13.73 4.15 -14.51
C LEU A 189 -15.24 3.99 -14.32
N VAL A 190 -15.66 3.15 -13.39
CA VAL A 190 -17.10 2.84 -13.19
C VAL A 190 -17.71 3.49 -11.97
N ARG A 191 -16.89 3.98 -11.02
CA ARG A 191 -17.36 4.73 -9.86
C ARG A 191 -16.29 5.67 -9.30
N TYR A 192 -16.72 6.59 -8.42
CA TYR A 192 -15.85 7.41 -7.58
C TYR A 192 -15.76 6.85 -6.15
N LEU A 193 -14.84 7.38 -5.35
CA LEU A 193 -14.68 7.07 -3.93
C LEU A 193 -15.32 8.18 -3.08
N LEU A 194 -16.56 7.96 -2.63
CA LEU A 194 -17.41 8.97 -2.02
C LEU A 194 -17.83 8.58 -0.60
N GLY A 195 -17.60 9.45 0.38
CA GLY A 195 -18.34 9.47 1.63
C GLY A 195 -19.62 10.30 1.48
N SER A 196 -20.49 10.32 2.49
CA SER A 196 -21.81 10.97 2.45
C SER A 196 -21.75 12.47 2.13
N TYR A 197 -20.76 13.18 2.66
CA TYR A 197 -20.61 14.62 2.39
C TYR A 197 -20.27 14.90 0.92
N SER A 198 -19.24 14.21 0.40
CA SER A 198 -18.80 14.40 -0.98
C SER A 198 -19.85 13.95 -1.99
N ALA A 199 -20.54 12.85 -1.70
CA ALA A 199 -21.65 12.36 -2.51
C ALA A 199 -22.76 13.42 -2.66
N ARG A 200 -23.22 14.00 -1.54
CA ARG A 200 -24.22 15.11 -1.57
C ARG A 200 -23.74 16.32 -2.36
N LYS A 201 -22.45 16.69 -2.23
CA LYS A 201 -21.86 17.82 -3.00
C LYS A 201 -21.84 17.57 -4.50
N LEU A 202 -21.75 16.32 -4.91
CA LEU A 202 -21.71 15.91 -6.32
C LEU A 202 -23.07 15.48 -6.87
N GLY A 203 -24.13 15.48 -6.03
CA GLY A 203 -25.45 14.99 -6.44
C GLY A 203 -25.48 13.47 -6.67
N MET A 204 -24.62 12.72 -5.97
CA MET A 204 -24.45 11.28 -6.09
C MET A 204 -24.75 10.57 -4.76
N GLU A 205 -24.72 9.23 -4.76
CA GLU A 205 -24.82 8.41 -3.56
C GLU A 205 -23.43 8.10 -2.97
N SER A 206 -23.39 7.85 -1.65
CA SER A 206 -22.18 7.38 -0.97
C SER A 206 -21.77 6.01 -1.53
N THR A 207 -20.48 5.81 -1.70
CA THR A 207 -19.88 4.53 -2.12
C THR A 207 -19.22 3.80 -0.93
N ALA A 208 -19.58 4.18 0.31
CA ALA A 208 -18.98 3.66 1.55
C ALA A 208 -17.44 3.83 1.58
N ASN A 209 -16.95 4.97 1.13
CA ASN A 209 -15.54 5.31 1.11
C ASN A 209 -15.19 6.55 1.96
N ALA A 210 -15.98 6.85 2.99
CA ALA A 210 -15.55 7.78 4.02
C ALA A 210 -14.32 7.18 4.73
N GLY A 211 -13.20 7.93 4.74
CA GLY A 211 -11.92 7.42 5.23
C GLY A 211 -11.03 6.76 4.16
N GLY A 212 -11.51 6.62 2.93
CA GLY A 212 -10.75 6.15 1.77
C GLY A 212 -11.14 4.75 1.28
N VAL A 213 -10.27 4.16 0.46
CA VAL A 213 -10.47 2.84 -0.13
C VAL A 213 -10.14 1.73 0.88
N HIS A 214 -10.86 0.63 0.82
CA HIS A 214 -10.59 -0.61 1.55
C HIS A 214 -9.55 -1.48 0.82
N THR A 215 -9.48 -2.77 1.12
CA THR A 215 -8.58 -3.68 0.41
C THR A 215 -8.87 -3.66 -1.08
N LEU A 216 -7.87 -3.29 -1.89
CA LEU A 216 -7.97 -3.17 -3.34
C LEU A 216 -7.17 -4.29 -4.01
N GLU A 217 -7.77 -4.95 -4.96
CA GLU A 217 -7.14 -5.95 -5.82
C GLU A 217 -7.02 -5.41 -7.23
N ILE A 218 -5.87 -5.69 -7.85
CA ILE A 218 -5.59 -5.35 -9.26
C ILE A 218 -5.42 -6.66 -10.01
N SER A 219 -6.16 -6.81 -11.10
CA SER A 219 -6.01 -7.92 -12.04
C SER A 219 -5.90 -7.42 -13.48
N THR A 220 -5.27 -8.24 -14.32
CA THR A 220 -5.05 -7.97 -15.76
C THR A 220 -5.40 -9.22 -16.58
#